data_15ba494a53589ab795c0d0d786d46a6e
#
_entry.id   15ba494a53589ab795c0d0d786d46a6e
#
_cell.length_a   1.000
_cell.length_b   1.000
_cell.length_c   1.000
_cell.angle_alpha   90.00
_cell.angle_beta   90.00
_cell.angle_gamma   90.00
#
_symmetry.space_group_name_H-M   'P 1'
#
loop_
_entity.id
_entity.type
_entity.pdbx_description
1 polymer ?
#
loop_
_entity_poly.entity_id
_entity_poly.type
_entity_poly.pdbx_seq_one_letter_code
_entity_poly.pdbx_strand_id
1 'polypeptide(L)'
;HDITALMFRYMDKNPNYQERKGPISIGDNVFVGANSTILYDVNIGNNVIIGAGSLVNKDIPDGTVAAGVPCKVIGRFEEYKRKITD
;
A
#
# COMPACT_ATOMS: atom_id res chain seq x y z
N HIS A 1 -2.72 12.89 -22.55
CA HIS A 1 -1.30 12.61 -22.33
C HIS A 1 -1.12 11.40 -21.46
N ASP A 2 -0.33 10.50 -21.97
CA ASP A 2 0.02 9.30 -21.24
C ASP A 2 1.28 9.57 -20.40
N ILE A 3 1.10 9.69 -19.09
CA ILE A 3 2.20 9.88 -18.15
C ILE A 3 3.20 8.72 -18.26
N THR A 4 2.73 7.52 -18.57
CA THR A 4 3.60 6.36 -18.71
C THR A 4 4.65 6.56 -19.82
N ALA A 5 4.25 7.16 -20.93
CA ALA A 5 5.19 7.43 -22.01
C ALA A 5 6.28 8.41 -21.60
N LEU A 6 5.93 9.43 -20.79
CA LEU A 6 6.92 10.37 -20.27
C LEU A 6 7.88 9.69 -19.31
N MET A 7 7.40 8.78 -18.49
CA MET A 7 8.24 8.01 -17.57
C MET A 7 9.26 7.16 -18.34
N PHE A 8 8.81 6.46 -19.37
CA PHE A 8 9.71 5.64 -20.19
C PHE A 8 10.79 6.48 -20.86
N ARG A 9 10.43 7.67 -21.36
CA ARG A 9 11.42 8.59 -21.95
C ARG A 9 12.46 9.02 -20.91
N TYR A 10 12.02 9.31 -19.69
CA TYR A 10 12.93 9.68 -18.60
C TYR A 10 13.88 8.52 -18.29
N MET A 11 13.35 7.32 -18.19
CA MET A 11 14.14 6.13 -17.90
C MET A 11 15.21 5.89 -18.95
N ASP A 12 14.84 6.02 -20.24
CA ASP A 12 15.76 5.81 -21.35
C ASP A 12 16.90 6.82 -21.37
N LYS A 13 16.64 8.05 -20.93
CA LYS A 13 17.62 9.14 -20.94
C LYS A 13 18.48 9.20 -19.69
N ASN A 14 18.11 8.47 -18.65
CA ASN A 14 18.79 8.51 -17.38
C ASN A 14 19.52 7.19 -17.13
N PRO A 15 20.85 7.12 -17.42
CA PRO A 15 21.58 5.86 -17.29
C PRO A 15 21.71 5.36 -15.86
N ASN A 16 21.43 6.21 -14.88
CA ASN A 16 21.48 5.82 -13.48
C ASN A 16 20.13 5.43 -12.93
N TYR A 17 19.10 5.49 -13.75
CA TYR A 17 17.76 5.10 -13.33
C TYR A 17 17.71 3.58 -13.14
N GLN A 18 17.25 3.17 -11.98
CA GLN A 18 16.99 1.76 -11.70
C GLN A 18 15.50 1.58 -11.47
N GLU A 19 14.90 0.73 -12.27
CA GLU A 19 13.51 0.37 -12.09
C GLU A 19 13.38 -0.56 -10.89
N ARG A 20 12.62 -0.13 -9.89
CA ARG A 20 12.31 -0.96 -8.74
C ARG A 20 10.94 -1.58 -8.96
N LYS A 21 10.94 -2.82 -9.35
CA LYS A 21 9.73 -3.62 -9.47
C LYS A 21 9.93 -4.91 -8.71
N GLY A 22 9.35 -4.96 -7.55
CA GLY A 22 9.29 -6.19 -6.80
C GLY A 22 7.85 -6.60 -6.58
N PRO A 23 7.61 -7.81 -6.12
CA PRO A 23 6.27 -8.28 -5.86
C PRO A 23 5.63 -7.53 -4.69
N ILE A 24 4.32 -7.47 -4.73
CA ILE A 24 3.52 -7.07 -3.58
C ILE A 24 3.20 -8.35 -2.81
N SER A 25 3.44 -8.32 -1.50
CA SER A 25 3.13 -9.45 -0.64
C SER A 25 2.02 -9.03 0.32
N ILE A 26 0.96 -9.81 0.37
CA ILE A 26 -0.19 -9.55 1.24
C ILE A 26 -0.42 -10.79 2.09
N GLY A 27 -0.48 -10.58 3.39
CA GLY A 27 -0.68 -11.66 4.34
C GLY A 27 -2.13 -12.16 4.38
N ASP A 28 -2.46 -12.88 5.44
CA ASP A 28 -3.79 -13.43 5.63
C ASP A 28 -4.69 -12.44 6.35
N ASN A 29 -5.99 -12.49 6.01
CA ASN A 29 -7.01 -11.69 6.68
C ASN A 29 -6.74 -10.19 6.53
N VAL A 30 -6.64 -9.75 5.27
CA VAL A 30 -6.38 -8.36 4.92
C VAL A 30 -7.57 -7.80 4.16
N PHE A 31 -8.05 -6.65 4.61
CA PHE A 31 -9.07 -5.89 3.88
C PHE A 31 -8.44 -4.63 3.30
N VAL A 32 -8.65 -4.42 2.01
CA VAL A 32 -8.17 -3.23 1.32
C VAL A 32 -9.37 -2.45 0.81
N GLY A 33 -9.54 -1.25 1.30
CA GLY A 33 -10.67 -0.39 0.91
C GLY A 33 -10.61 0.01 -0.56
N ALA A 34 -11.75 0.38 -1.09
CA ALA A 34 -11.90 0.74 -2.51
C ALA A 34 -10.96 1.89 -2.90
N ASN A 35 -10.51 1.85 -4.15
CA ASN A 35 -9.67 2.90 -4.74
C ASN A 35 -8.34 3.11 -4.02
N SER A 36 -7.87 2.10 -3.30
CA SER A 36 -6.53 2.13 -2.72
C SER A 36 -5.50 1.69 -3.75
N THR A 37 -4.29 2.21 -3.62
CA THR A 37 -3.16 1.85 -4.47
C THR A 37 -2.06 1.28 -3.58
N ILE A 38 -1.55 0.11 -3.96
CA ILE A 38 -0.42 -0.52 -3.27
C ILE A 38 0.75 -0.51 -4.24
N LEU A 39 1.86 0.09 -3.82
CA LEU A 39 3.04 0.16 -4.66
C LEU A 39 3.85 -1.12 -4.58
N TYR A 40 4.70 -1.32 -5.58
CA TYR A 40 5.58 -2.48 -5.66
C TYR A 40 6.51 -2.56 -4.44
N ASP A 41 7.01 -3.74 -4.17
CA ASP A 41 7.91 -4.05 -3.05
C ASP A 41 7.30 -3.86 -1.66
N VAL A 42 5.99 -3.59 -1.57
CA VAL A 42 5.33 -3.42 -0.28
C VAL A 42 4.91 -4.78 0.27
N ASN A 43 5.16 -5.00 1.55
CA ASN A 43 4.70 -6.16 2.28
C ASN A 43 3.63 -5.75 3.28
N ILE A 44 2.44 -6.31 3.13
CA ILE A 44 1.34 -6.09 4.07
C ILE A 44 1.22 -7.34 4.94
N GLY A 45 1.24 -7.14 6.23
CA GLY A 45 1.18 -8.23 7.19
C GLY A 45 -0.18 -8.88 7.31
N ASN A 46 -0.37 -9.67 8.36
CA ASN A 46 -1.63 -10.37 8.64
C ASN A 46 -2.54 -9.50 9.51
N ASN A 47 -3.85 -9.69 9.36
CA ASN A 47 -4.85 -8.96 10.16
C ASN A 47 -4.67 -7.45 10.00
N VAL A 48 -4.81 -6.97 8.77
CA VAL A 48 -4.59 -5.58 8.42
C VAL A 48 -5.83 -5.03 7.72
N ILE A 49 -6.19 -3.81 8.05
CA ILE A 49 -7.24 -3.06 7.34
C ILE A 49 -6.60 -1.83 6.72
N ILE A 50 -6.79 -1.67 5.41
CA ILE A 50 -6.36 -0.48 4.69
C ILE A 50 -7.61 0.32 4.35
N GLY A 51 -7.68 1.56 4.81
CA GLY A 51 -8.82 2.44 4.51
C GLY A 51 -8.91 2.79 3.04
N ALA A 52 -10.14 3.10 2.59
CA ALA A 52 -10.39 3.45 1.19
C ALA A 52 -9.56 4.66 0.73
N GLY A 53 -9.16 4.64 -0.53
CA GLY A 53 -8.43 5.75 -1.14
C GLY A 53 -7.01 5.92 -0.65
N SER A 54 -6.43 4.91 -0.04
CA SER A 54 -5.08 4.99 0.52
C SER A 54 -4.00 4.74 -0.53
N LEU A 55 -2.84 5.33 -0.32
CA LEU A 55 -1.64 5.05 -1.10
C LEU A 55 -0.62 4.36 -0.20
N VAL A 56 -0.48 3.05 -0.38
CA VAL A 56 0.41 2.23 0.44
C VAL A 56 1.79 2.20 -0.22
N ASN A 57 2.71 2.95 0.33
CA ASN A 57 4.08 3.08 -0.18
C ASN A 57 5.14 2.51 0.76
N LYS A 58 4.74 1.92 1.87
CA LYS A 58 5.62 1.30 2.86
C LYS A 58 4.98 0.03 3.40
N ASP A 59 5.79 -0.84 3.96
CA ASP A 59 5.29 -2.06 4.59
C ASP A 59 4.31 -1.73 5.72
N ILE A 60 3.29 -2.56 5.83
CA ILE A 60 2.27 -2.43 6.87
C ILE A 60 2.41 -3.61 7.82
N PRO A 61 2.66 -3.36 9.11
CA PRO A 61 2.86 -4.46 10.06
C PRO A 61 1.58 -5.20 10.39
N ASP A 62 1.75 -6.42 10.92
CA ASP A 62 0.64 -7.24 11.36
C ASP A 62 -0.24 -6.52 12.38
N GLY A 63 -1.53 -6.78 12.34
CA GLY A 63 -2.46 -6.36 13.38
C GLY A 63 -2.75 -4.86 13.41
N THR A 64 -2.69 -4.18 12.27
CA THR A 64 -2.85 -2.73 12.22
C THR A 64 -3.96 -2.30 11.29
N VAL A 65 -4.42 -1.08 11.52
CA VAL A 65 -5.29 -0.35 10.61
C VAL A 65 -4.47 0.82 10.06
N ALA A 66 -4.44 0.96 8.75
CA ALA A 66 -3.66 2.01 8.10
C ALA A 66 -4.51 2.73 7.06
N ALA A 67 -4.26 4.01 6.86
CA ALA A 67 -5.02 4.80 5.89
C ALA A 67 -4.26 6.07 5.52
N GLY A 68 -4.69 6.67 4.43
CA GLY A 68 -4.23 7.99 3.98
C GLY A 68 -3.31 7.96 2.79
N VAL A 69 -2.89 9.16 2.37
CA VAL A 69 -1.98 9.38 1.24
C VAL A 69 -0.88 10.33 1.71
N PRO A 70 0.32 9.83 2.03
CA PRO A 70 0.71 8.43 2.09
C PRO A 70 0.05 7.69 3.24
N CYS A 71 -0.10 6.39 3.09
CA CYS A 71 -0.74 5.54 4.09
C CYS A 71 0.10 5.46 5.37
N LYS A 72 -0.56 5.58 6.51
CA LYS A 72 0.08 5.49 7.82
C LYS A 72 -0.75 4.64 8.75
N VAL A 73 -0.10 3.96 9.68
CA VAL A 73 -0.79 3.21 10.73
C VAL A 73 -1.57 4.19 11.61
N ILE A 74 -2.87 3.97 11.74
CA ILE A 74 -3.75 4.84 12.51
C ILE A 74 -4.42 4.11 13.69
N GLY A 75 -4.23 2.82 13.80
CA GLY A 75 -4.85 2.06 14.87
C GLY A 75 -4.48 0.60 14.86
N ARG A 76 -5.16 -0.14 15.69
CA ARG A 76 -4.93 -1.57 15.85
C ARG A 76 -6.14 -2.35 15.34
N PHE A 77 -5.86 -3.43 14.64
CA PHE A 77 -6.88 -4.31 14.07
C PHE A 77 -7.88 -4.80 15.14
N GLU A 78 -7.38 -5.27 16.29
CA GLU A 78 -8.24 -5.82 17.32
C GLU A 78 -9.17 -4.77 17.93
N GLU A 79 -8.70 -3.55 18.08
CA GLU A 79 -9.54 -2.47 18.57
C GLU A 79 -10.64 -2.10 17.57
N TYR A 80 -10.27 -2.03 16.30
CA TYR A 80 -11.24 -1.73 15.24
C TYR A 80 -12.30 -2.82 15.14
N LYS A 81 -11.85 -4.07 15.17
CA LYS A 81 -12.75 -5.22 15.13
C LYS A 81 -13.74 -5.20 16.29
N ARG A 82 -13.26 -4.87 17.48
CA ARG A 82 -14.10 -4.78 18.66
C ARG A 82 -15.18 -3.71 18.52
N LYS A 83 -14.83 -2.55 17.97
CA LYS A 83 -15.78 -1.47 17.74
C LYS A 83 -16.90 -1.86 16.77
N ILE A 84 -16.57 -2.66 15.77
CA ILE A 84 -17.55 -3.08 14.77
C ILE A 84 -18.47 -4.18 15.30
N THR A 85 -17.94 -5.09 16.10
CA THR A 85 -18.66 -6.28 16.56
C THR A 85 -19.42 -6.09 17.86
N ASP A 86 -19.15 -5.03 18.58
CA ASP A 86 -19.91 -4.66 19.75
C ASP A 86 -21.11 -3.75 19.34
#